data_292c7e7647b339620e1de910d37507c9
#
_entry.id   292c7e7647b339620e1de910d37507c9
#
_cell.length_a   1.000
_cell.length_b   1.000
_cell.length_c   1.000
_cell.angle_alpha   90.00
_cell.angle_beta   90.00
_cell.angle_gamma   90.00
#
_symmetry.space_group_name_H-M   'P 1'
#
loop_
_entity.id
_entity.type
_entity.pdbx_description
1 polymer ?
#
loop_
_entity_poly.entity_id
_entity_poly.type
_entity_poly.pdbx_seq_one_letter_code
_entity_poly.pdbx_strand_id
1 'polypeptide(L)'
;MKTPFTLGAVWHFGLAVRDPRASATWFMRILGLSKQFEYEGGVGIGNANVLIVFSKGKPSPKTIGHVAFHLPTMTALKKALAHLKKHRVEVEDPGDEIGSVAPGSKSMGLWFSDPDGYRWELAVQSKKQPPGLAVD
;
A
#
# COMPACT_ATOMS: atom_id res chain seq x y z
N MET A 1 3.85 16.14 23.70
CA MET A 1 2.56 16.72 24.17
C MET A 1 1.56 15.59 24.37
N LYS A 2 0.86 15.59 25.47
CA LYS A 2 -0.20 14.60 25.74
C LYS A 2 -1.54 15.10 25.23
N THR A 3 -2.30 14.20 24.63
CA THR A 3 -3.69 14.45 24.25
C THR A 3 -4.64 13.65 25.13
N PRO A 4 -5.91 14.05 25.26
CA PRO A 4 -6.88 13.30 26.05
C PRO A 4 -7.38 12.00 25.39
N PHE A 5 -6.75 11.60 24.31
CA PHE A 5 -7.09 10.38 23.54
C PHE A 5 -5.83 9.80 22.91
N THR A 6 -5.92 8.54 22.49
CA THR A 6 -4.88 7.85 21.74
C THR A 6 -5.45 7.37 20.41
N LEU A 7 -4.77 7.66 19.31
CA LEU A 7 -5.20 7.16 18.00
C LEU A 7 -5.02 5.65 17.91
N GLY A 8 -5.99 4.98 17.29
CA GLY A 8 -5.85 3.60 16.86
C GLY A 8 -5.11 3.50 15.55
N ALA A 9 -5.16 2.33 14.92
CA ALA A 9 -4.61 2.14 13.58
C ALA A 9 -5.39 2.97 12.56
N VAL A 10 -4.77 3.24 11.42
CA VAL A 10 -5.49 3.80 10.27
C VAL A 10 -6.56 2.79 9.84
N TRP A 11 -7.83 3.21 9.88
CA TRP A 11 -8.94 2.36 9.50
C TRP A 11 -9.14 2.33 7.99
N HIS A 12 -9.27 3.51 7.39
CA HIS A 12 -9.44 3.62 5.96
C HIS A 12 -8.89 4.95 5.45
N PHE A 13 -8.69 5.01 4.16
CA PHE A 13 -8.34 6.24 3.45
C PHE A 13 -8.97 6.24 2.07
N GLY A 14 -9.13 7.43 1.52
CA GLY A 14 -9.73 7.64 0.20
C GLY A 14 -8.73 8.16 -0.81
N LEU A 15 -8.90 7.75 -2.06
CA LEU A 15 -8.12 8.22 -3.19
C LEU A 15 -9.04 8.62 -4.33
N ALA A 16 -8.74 9.76 -4.96
CA ALA A 16 -9.35 10.13 -6.22
C ALA A 16 -8.72 9.33 -7.34
N VAL A 17 -9.54 8.66 -8.15
CA VAL A 17 -9.11 7.84 -9.27
C VAL A 17 -9.96 8.12 -10.50
N ARG A 18 -9.42 7.84 -11.69
CA ARG A 18 -10.15 8.10 -12.94
C ARG A 18 -11.38 7.21 -13.10
N ASP A 19 -11.24 5.94 -12.72
CA ASP A 19 -12.29 4.93 -12.82
C ASP A 19 -12.28 4.05 -11.57
N PRO A 20 -13.16 4.31 -10.60
CA PRO A 20 -13.18 3.55 -9.35
C PRO A 20 -13.35 2.05 -9.51
N ARG A 21 -14.16 1.59 -10.48
CA ARG A 21 -14.35 0.16 -10.72
C ARG A 21 -13.08 -0.49 -11.29
N ALA A 22 -12.43 0.18 -12.23
CA ALA A 22 -11.18 -0.31 -12.81
C ALA A 22 -10.07 -0.36 -11.75
N SER A 23 -9.96 0.67 -10.91
CA SER A 23 -9.02 0.68 -9.79
C SER A 23 -9.32 -0.45 -8.81
N ALA A 24 -10.57 -0.62 -8.41
CA ALA A 24 -10.97 -1.70 -7.50
C ALA A 24 -10.59 -3.07 -8.07
N THR A 25 -10.89 -3.33 -9.34
CA THR A 25 -10.54 -4.59 -10.00
C THR A 25 -9.04 -4.83 -9.99
N TRP A 26 -8.25 -3.81 -10.30
CA TRP A 26 -6.79 -3.91 -10.29
C TRP A 26 -6.25 -4.24 -8.88
N PHE A 27 -6.71 -3.51 -7.85
CA PHE A 27 -6.25 -3.72 -6.48
C PHE A 27 -6.71 -5.06 -5.90
N MET A 28 -7.91 -5.52 -6.23
CA MET A 28 -8.36 -6.86 -5.82
C MET A 28 -7.45 -7.95 -6.39
N ARG A 29 -7.06 -7.81 -7.65
CA ARG A 29 -6.16 -8.76 -8.30
C ARG A 29 -4.72 -8.69 -7.78
N ILE A 30 -4.21 -7.48 -7.56
CA ILE A 30 -2.80 -7.28 -7.20
C ILE A 30 -2.56 -7.42 -5.69
N LEU A 31 -3.46 -6.90 -4.86
CA LEU A 31 -3.29 -6.91 -3.41
C LEU A 31 -4.21 -7.88 -2.67
N GLY A 32 -5.05 -8.63 -3.37
CA GLY A 32 -5.90 -9.64 -2.75
C GLY A 32 -6.99 -9.08 -1.85
N LEU A 33 -7.42 -7.84 -2.09
CA LEU A 33 -8.49 -7.21 -1.35
C LEU A 33 -9.85 -7.61 -1.92
N SER A 34 -10.91 -7.42 -1.15
CA SER A 34 -12.28 -7.75 -1.54
C SER A 34 -13.15 -6.50 -1.60
N LYS A 35 -14.11 -6.48 -2.51
CA LYS A 35 -15.09 -5.40 -2.58
C LYS A 35 -15.95 -5.40 -1.32
N GLN A 36 -16.05 -4.26 -0.64
CA GLN A 36 -16.83 -4.09 0.57
C GLN A 36 -18.15 -3.38 0.28
N PHE A 37 -18.13 -2.36 -0.56
CA PHE A 37 -19.31 -1.61 -0.96
C PHE A 37 -19.06 -0.86 -2.26
N GLU A 38 -20.16 -0.40 -2.84
CA GLU A 38 -20.16 0.46 -4.02
C GLU A 38 -21.27 1.48 -3.90
N TYR A 39 -21.01 2.69 -4.33
CA TYR A 39 -21.99 3.78 -4.39
C TYR A 39 -21.76 4.56 -5.66
N GLU A 40 -22.66 5.49 -5.98
CA GLU A 40 -22.51 6.31 -7.16
C GLU A 40 -21.21 7.12 -7.07
N GLY A 41 -20.28 6.85 -7.99
CA GLY A 41 -19.00 7.54 -8.05
C GLY A 41 -17.89 6.96 -7.15
N GLY A 42 -18.11 5.79 -6.50
CA GLY A 42 -17.07 5.23 -5.65
C GLY A 42 -17.20 3.73 -5.38
N VAL A 43 -16.08 3.15 -4.97
CA VAL A 43 -15.97 1.73 -4.59
C VAL A 43 -15.06 1.62 -3.38
N GLY A 44 -15.47 0.85 -2.38
CA GLY A 44 -14.62 0.50 -1.25
C GLY A 44 -14.16 -0.95 -1.34
N ILE A 45 -12.86 -1.16 -1.20
CA ILE A 45 -12.25 -2.49 -1.16
C ILE A 45 -11.41 -2.63 0.10
N GLY A 46 -11.26 -3.84 0.60
CA GLY A 46 -10.48 -4.04 1.81
C GLY A 46 -10.37 -5.48 2.26
N ASN A 47 -9.81 -5.62 3.44
CA ASN A 47 -9.73 -6.87 4.18
C ASN A 47 -9.91 -6.55 5.68
N ALA A 48 -9.50 -7.46 6.58
CA ALA A 48 -9.61 -7.23 8.01
C ALA A 48 -8.72 -6.08 8.53
N ASN A 49 -7.72 -5.65 7.76
CA ASN A 49 -6.72 -4.70 8.22
C ASN A 49 -6.87 -3.29 7.63
N VAL A 50 -7.46 -3.17 6.45
CA VAL A 50 -7.52 -1.88 5.75
C VAL A 50 -8.75 -1.81 4.85
N LEU A 51 -9.27 -0.60 4.69
CA LEU A 51 -10.29 -0.26 3.71
C LEU A 51 -9.77 0.91 2.86
N ILE A 52 -9.82 0.75 1.55
CA ILE A 52 -9.47 1.80 0.59
C ILE A 52 -10.75 2.20 -0.14
N VAL A 53 -11.05 3.49 -0.14
CA VAL A 53 -12.23 4.04 -0.83
C VAL A 53 -11.76 4.78 -2.07
N PHE A 54 -12.14 4.29 -3.24
CA PHE A 54 -11.88 4.97 -4.51
C PHE A 54 -13.06 5.84 -4.88
N SER A 55 -12.82 7.12 -5.07
CA SER A 55 -13.82 8.08 -5.54
C SER A 55 -13.42 8.61 -6.91
N LYS A 56 -14.40 8.78 -7.80
CA LYS A 56 -14.14 9.31 -9.13
C LYS A 56 -13.64 10.74 -9.04
N GLY A 57 -12.50 11.00 -9.66
CA GLY A 57 -11.90 12.34 -9.69
C GLY A 57 -10.54 12.33 -10.37
N LYS A 58 -9.92 13.49 -10.40
CA LYS A 58 -8.57 13.63 -10.94
C LYS A 58 -7.56 13.03 -9.96
N PRO A 59 -6.75 12.05 -10.36
CA PRO A 59 -5.71 11.50 -9.50
C PRO A 59 -4.71 12.57 -9.06
N SER A 60 -4.26 12.48 -7.81
CA SER A 60 -3.30 13.42 -7.22
C SER A 60 -2.22 12.64 -6.47
N PRO A 61 -1.41 11.82 -7.16
CA PRO A 61 -0.45 10.93 -6.50
C PRO A 61 0.59 11.66 -5.66
N LYS A 62 0.97 12.87 -6.04
CA LYS A 62 1.97 13.65 -5.30
C LYS A 62 1.50 14.13 -3.93
N THR A 63 0.19 14.18 -3.68
CA THR A 63 -0.34 14.68 -2.40
C THR A 63 -0.17 13.70 -1.25
N ILE A 64 -0.02 12.41 -1.53
CA ILE A 64 0.11 11.40 -0.49
C ILE A 64 1.54 10.80 -0.41
N GLY A 65 2.36 10.99 -1.44
CA GLY A 65 3.70 10.41 -1.50
C GLY A 65 3.63 8.91 -1.78
N HIS A 66 3.45 8.11 -0.73
CA HIS A 66 3.24 6.67 -0.85
C HIS A 66 2.49 6.12 0.36
N VAL A 67 1.99 4.90 0.22
CA VAL A 67 1.36 4.15 1.31
C VAL A 67 2.09 2.82 1.45
N ALA A 68 2.45 2.46 2.66
CA ALA A 68 3.14 1.22 2.97
C ALA A 68 2.22 0.25 3.70
N PHE A 69 2.19 -0.99 3.25
CA PHE A 69 1.53 -2.09 3.94
C PHE A 69 2.57 -3.03 4.54
N HIS A 70 2.27 -3.53 5.73
CA HIS A 70 3.09 -4.56 6.37
C HIS A 70 2.86 -5.93 5.77
N LEU A 71 3.96 -6.67 5.59
CA LEU A 71 3.93 -8.12 5.40
C LEU A 71 4.62 -8.79 6.59
N PRO A 72 4.18 -9.99 6.98
CA PRO A 72 4.66 -10.60 8.21
C PRO A 72 6.09 -11.15 8.12
N THR A 73 6.54 -11.58 6.92
CA THR A 73 7.82 -12.27 6.76
C THR A 73 8.48 -11.93 5.43
N MET A 74 9.78 -12.16 5.35
CA MET A 74 10.52 -12.04 4.08
C MET A 74 10.02 -13.04 3.03
N THR A 75 9.58 -14.22 3.44
CA THR A 75 8.96 -15.18 2.54
C THR A 75 7.71 -14.59 1.88
N ALA A 76 6.86 -13.93 2.67
CA ALA A 76 5.68 -13.23 2.15
C ALA A 76 6.07 -12.11 1.17
N LEU A 77 7.11 -11.34 1.46
CA LEU A 77 7.57 -10.27 0.58
C LEU A 77 8.09 -10.83 -0.76
N LYS A 78 8.84 -11.92 -0.73
CA LYS A 78 9.31 -12.60 -1.95
C LYS A 78 8.16 -13.16 -2.77
N LYS A 79 7.14 -13.71 -2.13
CA LYS A 79 5.92 -14.18 -2.81
C LYS A 79 5.14 -13.01 -3.41
N ALA A 80 5.08 -11.90 -2.73
CA ALA A 80 4.45 -10.68 -3.24
C ALA A 80 5.19 -10.17 -4.49
N LEU A 81 6.50 -10.13 -4.48
CA LEU A 81 7.30 -9.77 -5.64
C LEU A 81 7.00 -10.67 -6.84
N ALA A 82 6.99 -11.99 -6.63
CA ALA A 82 6.67 -12.95 -7.69
C ALA A 82 5.24 -12.75 -8.24
N HIS A 83 4.28 -12.46 -7.36
CA HIS A 83 2.90 -12.18 -7.75
C HIS A 83 2.79 -10.91 -8.60
N LEU A 84 3.46 -9.83 -8.18
CA LEU A 84 3.49 -8.57 -8.93
C LEU A 84 4.07 -8.79 -10.33
N LYS A 85 5.19 -9.49 -10.44
CA LYS A 85 5.81 -9.81 -11.73
C LYS A 85 4.91 -10.67 -12.61
N LYS A 86 4.25 -11.67 -12.04
CA LYS A 86 3.29 -12.52 -12.75
C LYS A 86 2.16 -11.70 -13.36
N HIS A 87 1.70 -10.69 -12.67
CA HIS A 87 0.63 -9.80 -13.13
C HIS A 87 1.14 -8.57 -13.88
N ARG A 88 2.41 -8.57 -14.29
CA ARG A 88 3.05 -7.52 -15.10
C ARG A 88 3.04 -6.14 -14.45
N VAL A 89 3.10 -6.11 -13.14
CA VAL A 89 3.31 -4.87 -12.39
C VAL A 89 4.81 -4.63 -12.32
N GLU A 90 5.24 -3.48 -12.81
CA GLU A 90 6.65 -3.08 -12.72
C GLU A 90 6.98 -2.66 -11.29
N VAL A 91 8.02 -3.28 -10.74
CA VAL A 91 8.54 -2.95 -9.42
C VAL A 91 9.72 -1.99 -9.62
N GLU A 92 9.85 -1.01 -8.75
CA GLU A 92 10.98 -0.08 -8.80
C GLU A 92 12.31 -0.81 -8.59
N ASP A 93 13.40 -0.20 -9.04
CA ASP A 93 14.77 -0.72 -8.96
C ASP A 93 14.91 -2.11 -9.60
N PRO A 94 14.71 -2.23 -10.93
CA PRO A 94 14.86 -3.52 -11.61
C PRO A 94 16.23 -4.15 -11.34
N GLY A 95 16.22 -5.41 -10.91
CA GLY A 95 17.43 -6.14 -10.55
C GLY A 95 17.75 -6.16 -9.06
N ASP A 96 17.19 -5.22 -8.31
CA ASP A 96 17.36 -5.11 -6.86
C ASP A 96 16.03 -4.70 -6.23
N GLU A 97 14.99 -5.44 -6.56
CA GLU A 97 13.60 -5.06 -6.29
C GLU A 97 13.25 -5.03 -4.80
N ILE A 98 13.91 -5.86 -3.99
CA ILE A 98 13.75 -5.83 -2.54
C ILE A 98 14.96 -5.16 -1.93
N GLY A 99 14.73 -4.07 -1.22
CA GLY A 99 15.80 -3.30 -0.61
C GLY A 99 15.38 -2.68 0.71
N SER A 100 16.33 -2.00 1.36
CA SER A 100 16.08 -1.28 2.61
C SER A 100 15.02 -0.19 2.39
N VAL A 101 14.06 -0.08 3.32
CA VAL A 101 12.98 0.91 3.23
C VAL A 101 13.47 2.35 3.40
N ALA A 102 14.64 2.53 4.02
CA ALA A 102 15.28 3.83 4.18
C ALA A 102 16.76 3.63 4.43
N PRO A 103 17.61 4.64 4.17
CA PRO A 103 19.04 4.53 4.47
C PRO A 103 19.28 4.11 5.93
N GLY A 104 20.04 3.04 6.12
CA GLY A 104 20.36 2.49 7.45
C GLY A 104 19.25 1.66 8.09
N SER A 105 18.08 1.54 7.48
CA SER A 105 17.01 0.71 8.00
C SER A 105 17.29 -0.77 7.74
N LYS A 106 16.91 -1.62 8.69
CA LYS A 106 16.93 -3.08 8.56
C LYS A 106 15.61 -3.64 8.06
N SER A 107 14.57 -2.81 7.99
CA SER A 107 13.30 -3.18 7.38
C SER A 107 13.47 -3.22 5.86
N MET A 108 12.86 -4.21 5.22
CA MET A 108 13.00 -4.45 3.80
C MET A 108 11.66 -4.28 3.11
N GLY A 109 11.68 -3.75 1.90
CA GLY A 109 10.45 -3.50 1.15
C GLY A 109 10.66 -3.51 -0.35
N LEU A 110 9.54 -3.34 -1.06
CA LEU A 110 9.50 -3.13 -2.49
C LEU A 110 8.46 -2.05 -2.79
N TRP A 111 8.58 -1.41 -3.95
CA TRP A 111 7.72 -0.29 -4.37
C TRP A 111 7.20 -0.51 -5.77
N PHE A 112 5.97 -0.10 -6.00
CA PHE A 112 5.33 -0.14 -7.31
C PHE A 112 4.29 0.98 -7.40
N SER A 113 3.85 1.27 -8.62
CA SER A 113 2.79 2.25 -8.86
C SER A 113 1.55 1.58 -9.44
N ASP A 114 0.38 2.12 -9.11
CA ASP A 114 -0.87 1.69 -9.73
C ASP A 114 -1.10 2.44 -11.07
N PRO A 115 -2.17 2.10 -11.81
CA PRO A 115 -2.44 2.75 -13.09
C PRO A 115 -2.69 4.26 -13.01
N ASP A 116 -3.10 4.79 -11.87
CA ASP A 116 -3.30 6.22 -11.65
C ASP A 116 -2.02 6.94 -11.16
N GLY A 117 -0.94 6.20 -10.94
CA GLY A 117 0.34 6.75 -10.53
C GLY A 117 0.55 6.83 -9.02
N TYR A 118 -0.38 6.35 -8.20
CA TYR A 118 -0.16 6.27 -6.76
C TYR A 118 0.91 5.23 -6.46
N ARG A 119 1.82 5.59 -5.55
CA ARG A 119 2.97 4.76 -5.18
C ARG A 119 2.66 3.94 -3.94
N TRP A 120 2.97 2.65 -4.01
CA TRP A 120 2.70 1.68 -2.95
C TRP A 120 3.97 0.98 -2.52
N GLU A 121 4.02 0.65 -1.26
CA GLU A 121 5.14 -0.09 -0.66
C GLU A 121 4.61 -1.32 0.05
N LEU A 122 5.29 -2.45 -0.11
CA LEU A 122 5.09 -3.64 0.72
C LEU A 122 6.38 -3.85 1.51
N ALA A 123 6.28 -3.96 2.82
CA ALA A 123 7.46 -3.98 3.67
C ALA A 123 7.36 -4.97 4.83
N VAL A 124 8.50 -5.54 5.16
CA VAL A 124 8.69 -6.37 6.35
C VAL A 124 9.47 -5.55 7.35
N GLN A 125 8.83 -5.22 8.45
CA GLN A 125 9.46 -4.45 9.50
C GLN A 125 10.45 -5.32 10.29
N SER A 126 11.67 -4.82 10.47
CA SER A 126 12.65 -5.49 11.29
C SER A 126 12.22 -5.48 12.75
N LYS A 127 12.33 -6.64 13.41
CA LYS A 127 12.08 -6.74 14.86
C LYS A 127 13.06 -5.93 15.70
N LYS A 128 14.17 -5.48 15.10
CA LYS A 128 15.19 -4.65 15.77
C LYS A 128 14.91 -3.17 15.67
N GLN A 129 13.82 -2.78 14.99
CA GLN A 129 13.35 -1.40 14.91
C GLN A 129 12.00 -1.27 15.60
N PRO A 130 11.79 -0.21 16.39
CA PRO A 130 10.49 0.01 17.01
C PRO A 130 9.40 0.22 15.95
N PRO A 131 8.14 -0.15 16.28
CA PRO A 131 6.99 0.17 15.43
C PRO A 131 6.90 1.66 15.20
N GLY A 132 6.41 2.02 13.99
CA GLY A 132 6.25 3.42 13.63
C GLY A 132 7.54 4.10 13.24
N LEU A 133 8.61 3.32 12.99
CA LEU A 133 9.91 3.89 12.66
C LEU A 133 10.19 5.10 13.55
N ALA A 134 10.72 4.88 14.73
CA ALA A 134 11.25 6.00 15.47
C ALA A 134 12.34 6.64 14.63
N VAL A 135 11.94 7.49 13.74
CA VAL A 135 12.84 8.36 13.01
C VAL A 135 12.98 9.59 13.85
N ASP A 136 13.93 9.56 14.67
CA ASP A 136 14.30 10.78 15.40
C ASP A 136 15.43 11.49 14.67
#